data_edd33237b9039814f6b71ef96e44f5bd
#
_entry.id   edd33237b9039814f6b71ef96e44f5bd
#
_cell.length_a   1.000
_cell.length_b   1.000
_cell.length_c   1.000
_cell.angle_alpha   90.00
_cell.angle_beta   90.00
_cell.angle_gamma   90.00
#
_symmetry.space_group_name_H-M   'P 1'
#
loop_
_entity.id
_entity.type
_entity.pdbx_description
1 polymer ?
#
loop_
_entity_poly.entity_id
_entity_poly.type
_entity_poly.pdbx_seq_one_letter_code
_entity_poly.pdbx_strand_id
1 'polypeptide(L)'
;MGSVTMLITLFWTFLKIGILSFGGGFAMIPAIQHEVELQGWLTPEQFSEAVAISGMAPGPLATNCAIYIGKMTMGLPGAAAAVLGMVLPSIVLIAAVARFFYAIRTHRTVKTVFYGLRPVVAALVVVAALRFGFTYFRAEWWTWKTGVSAAIFLLALLGLTRYRMHPLSVILLSALVGVAIYG
;
A
#
# COMPACT_ATOMS: atom_id res chain seq x y z
N MET A 1 10.50 -32.24 2.31
CA MET A 1 11.35 -31.18 1.70
C MET A 1 12.23 -30.61 2.80
N GLY A 2 13.55 -30.48 2.58
CA GLY A 2 14.43 -29.89 3.59
C GLY A 2 14.08 -28.43 3.85
N SER A 3 14.25 -27.97 5.09
CA SER A 3 13.92 -26.59 5.49
C SER A 3 14.55 -25.53 4.58
N VAL A 4 15.74 -25.78 4.07
CA VAL A 4 16.45 -24.89 3.14
C VAL A 4 15.75 -24.80 1.78
N THR A 5 15.30 -25.90 1.24
CA THR A 5 14.56 -25.92 -0.05
C THR A 5 13.28 -25.11 0.04
N MET A 6 12.56 -25.20 1.17
CA MET A 6 11.32 -24.45 1.40
C MET A 6 11.58 -22.94 1.49
N LEU A 7 12.65 -22.51 2.16
CA LEU A 7 13.04 -21.09 2.23
C LEU A 7 13.39 -20.53 0.84
N ILE A 8 14.13 -21.31 0.04
CA ILE A 8 14.47 -20.92 -1.33
C ILE A 8 13.21 -20.81 -2.19
N THR A 9 12.27 -21.74 -2.05
CA THR A 9 10.99 -21.70 -2.79
C THR A 9 10.18 -20.48 -2.39
N LEU A 10 10.05 -20.18 -1.08
CA LEU A 10 9.40 -18.97 -0.58
C LEU A 10 10.02 -17.70 -1.16
N PHE A 11 11.35 -17.57 -1.05
CA PHE A 11 12.06 -16.44 -1.59
C PHE A 11 11.82 -16.25 -3.08
N TRP A 12 11.93 -17.33 -3.87
CA TRP A 12 11.80 -17.28 -5.33
C TRP A 12 10.37 -16.97 -5.78
N THR A 13 9.39 -17.53 -5.11
CA THR A 13 7.98 -17.25 -5.38
C THR A 13 7.65 -15.78 -5.13
N PHE A 14 8.03 -15.25 -3.97
CA PHE A 14 7.79 -13.84 -3.67
C PHE A 14 8.67 -12.89 -4.48
N LEU A 15 9.82 -13.33 -4.97
CA LEU A 15 10.64 -12.56 -5.90
C LEU A 15 9.94 -12.42 -7.27
N LYS A 16 9.35 -13.48 -7.81
CA LYS A 16 8.53 -13.40 -9.02
C LYS A 16 7.35 -12.44 -8.84
N ILE A 17 6.63 -12.56 -7.72
CA ILE A 17 5.51 -11.66 -7.39
C ILE A 17 5.99 -10.21 -7.27
N GLY A 18 7.14 -9.97 -6.63
CA GLY A 18 7.75 -8.65 -6.48
C GLY A 18 8.12 -8.01 -7.82
N ILE A 19 8.64 -8.77 -8.78
CA ILE A 19 8.94 -8.30 -10.16
C ILE A 19 7.66 -7.93 -10.89
N LEU A 20 6.60 -8.73 -10.74
CA LEU A 20 5.31 -8.52 -11.41
C LEU A 20 4.41 -7.52 -10.67
N SER A 21 4.87 -6.97 -9.55
CA SER A 21 4.10 -6.05 -8.74
C SER A 21 4.01 -4.66 -9.38
N PHE A 22 3.00 -4.46 -10.20
CA PHE A 22 2.65 -3.17 -10.78
C PHE A 22 1.49 -2.52 -10.01
N GLY A 23 1.77 -1.72 -8.97
CA GLY A 23 0.75 -0.89 -8.34
C GLY A 23 0.33 -1.31 -6.93
N GLY A 24 -0.92 -1.01 -6.57
CA GLY A 24 -1.44 -1.12 -5.19
C GLY A 24 -1.54 -2.53 -4.64
N GLY A 25 -1.39 -2.67 -3.32
CA GLY A 25 -1.34 -3.96 -2.61
C GLY A 25 -2.52 -4.89 -2.88
N PHE A 26 -3.73 -4.39 -3.08
CA PHE A 26 -4.92 -5.21 -3.38
C PHE A 26 -4.86 -5.87 -4.76
N ALA A 27 -4.24 -5.24 -5.75
CA ALA A 27 -4.13 -5.79 -7.10
C ALA A 27 -3.24 -7.06 -7.15
N MET A 28 -2.37 -7.23 -6.15
CA MET A 28 -1.47 -8.38 -6.07
C MET A 28 -2.05 -9.57 -5.31
N ILE A 29 -3.16 -9.39 -4.58
CA ILE A 29 -3.76 -10.47 -3.77
C ILE A 29 -4.12 -11.71 -4.62
N PRO A 30 -4.76 -11.59 -5.81
CA PRO A 30 -5.03 -12.76 -6.64
C PRO A 30 -3.77 -13.49 -7.11
N ALA A 31 -2.68 -12.77 -7.40
CA ALA A 31 -1.42 -13.39 -7.81
C ALA A 31 -0.74 -14.12 -6.65
N ILE A 32 -0.78 -13.54 -5.45
CA ILE A 32 -0.27 -14.18 -4.23
C ILE A 32 -1.10 -15.45 -3.93
N GLN A 33 -2.43 -15.34 -4.00
CA GLN A 33 -3.34 -16.47 -3.77
C GLN A 33 -3.02 -17.63 -4.69
N HIS A 34 -2.91 -17.38 -5.98
CA HIS A 34 -2.61 -18.38 -6.98
C HIS A 34 -1.30 -19.14 -6.68
N GLU A 35 -0.23 -18.43 -6.36
CA GLU A 35 1.06 -19.05 -6.04
C GLU A 35 1.01 -19.84 -4.72
N VAL A 36 0.30 -19.35 -3.71
CA VAL A 36 0.14 -20.01 -2.40
C VAL A 36 -0.65 -21.30 -2.54
N GLU A 37 -1.71 -21.29 -3.35
CA GLU A 37 -2.53 -22.47 -3.64
C GLU A 37 -1.75 -23.51 -4.47
N LEU A 38 -1.00 -23.07 -5.49
CA LEU A 38 -0.15 -23.98 -6.30
C LEU A 38 0.90 -24.70 -5.45
N GLN A 39 1.45 -24.02 -4.44
CA GLN A 39 2.45 -24.60 -3.55
C GLN A 39 1.83 -25.39 -2.38
N GLY A 40 0.51 -25.29 -2.19
CA GLY A 40 -0.20 -25.94 -1.08
C GLY A 40 0.23 -25.43 0.30
N TRP A 41 0.62 -24.13 0.42
CA TRP A 41 1.10 -23.58 1.69
C TRP A 41 -0.03 -23.26 2.65
N LEU A 42 -1.14 -22.75 2.15
CA LEU A 42 -2.32 -22.40 2.94
C LEU A 42 -3.59 -22.87 2.22
N THR A 43 -4.64 -23.15 3.00
CA THR A 43 -5.98 -23.33 2.46
C THR A 43 -6.59 -21.98 2.06
N PRO A 44 -7.66 -21.96 1.23
CA PRO A 44 -8.35 -20.73 0.86
C PRO A 44 -8.85 -19.92 2.09
N GLU A 45 -9.29 -20.61 3.14
CA GLU A 45 -9.75 -20.00 4.38
C GLU A 45 -8.58 -19.32 5.11
N GLN A 46 -7.46 -20.03 5.25
CA GLN A 46 -6.25 -19.50 5.88
C GLN A 46 -5.67 -18.33 5.07
N PHE A 47 -5.77 -18.37 3.74
CA PHE A 47 -5.36 -17.25 2.90
C PHE A 47 -6.25 -16.03 3.11
N SER A 48 -7.56 -16.19 3.22
CA SER A 48 -8.49 -15.10 3.49
C SER A 48 -8.21 -14.46 4.86
N GLU A 49 -7.90 -15.26 5.88
CA GLU A 49 -7.47 -14.78 7.19
C GLU A 49 -6.14 -14.01 7.09
N ALA A 50 -5.18 -14.55 6.34
CA ALA A 50 -3.88 -13.87 6.11
C ALA A 50 -4.06 -12.49 5.48
N VAL A 51 -4.95 -12.34 4.51
CA VAL A 51 -5.27 -11.05 3.87
C VAL A 51 -5.92 -10.10 4.87
N ALA A 52 -6.90 -10.58 5.66
CA ALA A 52 -7.58 -9.77 6.66
C ALA A 52 -6.61 -9.22 7.72
N ILE A 53 -5.77 -10.08 8.30
CA ILE A 53 -4.76 -9.69 9.30
C ILE A 53 -3.73 -8.72 8.69
N SER A 54 -3.29 -9.00 7.46
CA SER A 54 -2.33 -8.14 6.75
C SER A 54 -2.89 -6.75 6.46
N GLY A 55 -4.21 -6.65 6.26
CA GLY A 55 -4.92 -5.38 6.07
C GLY A 55 -5.01 -4.52 7.33
N MET A 56 -4.90 -5.13 8.52
CA MET A 56 -4.88 -4.41 9.80
C MET A 56 -3.49 -3.86 10.14
N ALA A 57 -2.44 -4.42 9.56
CA ALA A 57 -1.07 -4.00 9.83
C ALA A 57 -0.72 -2.73 9.01
N PRO A 58 0.01 -1.75 9.61
CA PRO A 58 0.46 -0.59 8.86
C PRO A 58 1.49 -0.99 7.80
N GLY A 59 1.28 -0.54 6.56
CA GLY A 59 2.22 -0.82 5.45
C GLY A 59 1.54 -1.35 4.18
N PRO A 60 2.33 -1.69 3.14
CA PRO A 60 1.81 -2.23 1.91
C PRO A 60 1.18 -3.61 2.14
N LEU A 61 -0.10 -3.76 1.81
CA LEU A 61 -0.87 -4.99 2.04
C LEU A 61 -0.18 -6.25 1.49
N ALA A 62 0.32 -6.18 0.26
CA ALA A 62 0.99 -7.33 -0.36
C ALA A 62 2.27 -7.75 0.38
N THR A 63 3.05 -6.79 0.89
CA THR A 63 4.24 -7.07 1.68
C THR A 63 3.88 -7.67 3.04
N ASN A 64 2.86 -7.12 3.72
CA ASN A 64 2.36 -7.66 4.97
C ASN A 64 1.84 -9.09 4.79
N CYS A 65 1.13 -9.34 3.69
CA CYS A 65 0.64 -10.67 3.33
C CYS A 65 1.78 -11.66 3.09
N ALA A 66 2.83 -11.24 2.37
CA ALA A 66 4.03 -12.06 2.16
C ALA A 66 4.72 -12.43 3.47
N ILE A 67 4.86 -11.47 4.40
CA ILE A 67 5.43 -11.70 5.73
C ILE A 67 4.59 -12.71 6.51
N TYR A 68 3.27 -12.53 6.51
CA TYR A 68 2.36 -13.40 7.25
C TYR A 68 2.38 -14.83 6.70
N ILE A 69 2.30 -15.01 5.39
CA ILE A 69 2.37 -16.32 4.72
C ILE A 69 3.72 -16.99 5.00
N GLY A 70 4.82 -16.26 4.86
CA GLY A 70 6.15 -16.78 5.17
C GLY A 70 6.28 -17.22 6.63
N LYS A 71 5.69 -16.45 7.57
CA LYS A 71 5.66 -16.80 8.99
C LYS A 71 4.84 -18.06 9.26
N MET A 72 3.67 -18.19 8.63
CA MET A 72 2.82 -19.39 8.79
C MET A 72 3.48 -20.64 8.23
N THR A 73 4.24 -20.50 7.14
CA THR A 73 4.88 -21.63 6.45
C THR A 73 6.15 -22.11 7.15
N MET A 74 7.05 -21.20 7.55
CA MET A 74 8.38 -21.51 8.06
C MET A 74 8.83 -20.65 9.27
N GLY A 75 7.88 -20.00 9.96
CA GLY A 75 8.19 -19.12 11.09
C GLY A 75 8.98 -17.88 10.67
N LEU A 76 9.82 -17.34 11.55
CA LEU A 76 10.58 -16.12 11.30
C LEU A 76 11.52 -16.21 10.08
N PRO A 77 12.27 -17.32 9.84
CA PRO A 77 13.06 -17.45 8.62
C PRO A 77 12.22 -17.39 7.34
N GLY A 78 11.03 -17.99 7.36
CA GLY A 78 10.09 -17.92 6.22
C GLY A 78 9.60 -16.49 5.96
N ALA A 79 9.25 -15.75 7.01
CA ALA A 79 8.86 -14.35 6.90
C ALA A 79 10.00 -13.50 6.30
N ALA A 80 11.24 -13.70 6.75
CA ALA A 80 12.41 -13.00 6.22
C ALA A 80 12.64 -13.34 4.74
N ALA A 81 12.57 -14.62 4.37
CA ALA A 81 12.73 -15.05 2.98
C ALA A 81 11.67 -14.44 2.06
N ALA A 82 10.40 -14.46 2.49
CA ALA A 82 9.29 -13.93 1.72
C ALA A 82 9.40 -12.41 1.51
N VAL A 83 9.68 -11.64 2.56
CA VAL A 83 9.81 -10.17 2.45
C VAL A 83 11.03 -9.77 1.63
N LEU A 84 12.18 -10.45 1.82
CA LEU A 84 13.37 -10.19 1.01
C LEU A 84 13.10 -10.48 -0.47
N GLY A 85 12.46 -11.60 -0.79
CA GLY A 85 12.06 -11.91 -2.16
C GLY A 85 11.20 -10.82 -2.76
N MET A 86 10.18 -10.37 -2.05
CA MET A 86 9.23 -9.38 -2.56
C MET A 86 9.82 -7.97 -2.72
N VAL A 87 10.70 -7.55 -1.81
CA VAL A 87 11.22 -6.17 -1.79
C VAL A 87 12.49 -6.01 -2.63
N LEU A 88 13.31 -7.06 -2.74
CA LEU A 88 14.61 -7.02 -3.41
C LEU A 88 14.53 -6.55 -4.88
N PRO A 89 13.59 -7.01 -5.72
CA PRO A 89 13.47 -6.54 -7.10
C PRO A 89 13.23 -5.04 -7.17
N SER A 90 12.37 -4.51 -6.29
CA SER A 90 12.07 -3.08 -6.23
C SER A 90 13.28 -2.25 -5.81
N ILE A 91 14.06 -2.72 -4.84
CA ILE A 91 15.31 -2.05 -4.41
C ILE A 91 16.31 -2.01 -5.57
N VAL A 92 16.54 -3.15 -6.23
CA VAL A 92 17.48 -3.23 -7.36
C VAL A 92 17.03 -2.31 -8.50
N LEU A 93 15.75 -2.33 -8.85
CA LEU A 93 15.20 -1.50 -9.91
C LEU A 93 15.33 0.00 -9.56
N ILE A 94 14.96 0.39 -8.35
CA ILE A 94 15.06 1.78 -7.89
C ILE A 94 16.53 2.23 -7.87
N ALA A 95 17.45 1.41 -7.39
CA ALA A 95 18.88 1.73 -7.37
C ALA A 95 19.44 1.92 -8.80
N ALA A 96 19.08 1.03 -9.73
CA ALA A 96 19.47 1.14 -11.14
C ALA A 96 18.90 2.41 -11.78
N VAL A 97 17.60 2.67 -11.60
CA VAL A 97 16.91 3.87 -12.10
C VAL A 97 17.51 5.13 -11.48
N ALA A 98 17.75 5.14 -10.17
CA ALA A 98 18.34 6.30 -9.49
C ALA A 98 19.72 6.62 -10.01
N ARG A 99 20.57 5.61 -10.23
CA ARG A 99 21.92 5.80 -10.82
C ARG A 99 21.85 6.40 -12.20
N PHE A 100 20.97 5.87 -13.07
CA PHE A 100 20.76 6.40 -14.42
C PHE A 100 20.17 7.81 -14.38
N PHE A 101 19.14 8.01 -13.54
CA PHE A 101 18.44 9.28 -13.42
C PHE A 101 19.36 10.39 -12.88
N TYR A 102 20.26 10.07 -11.97
CA TYR A 102 21.20 11.04 -11.43
C TYR A 102 22.11 11.64 -12.53
N ALA A 103 22.47 10.84 -13.52
CA ALA A 103 23.26 11.29 -14.66
C ALA A 103 22.49 12.22 -15.62
N ILE A 104 21.15 12.01 -15.76
CA ILE A 104 20.34 12.75 -16.76
C ILE A 104 19.39 13.79 -16.15
N ARG A 105 19.31 13.92 -14.81
CA ARG A 105 18.36 14.81 -14.11
C ARG A 105 18.46 16.30 -14.51
N THR A 106 19.63 16.73 -14.98
CA THR A 106 19.88 18.11 -15.42
C THR A 106 19.41 18.37 -16.84
N HIS A 107 19.15 17.31 -17.60
CA HIS A 107 18.75 17.42 -19.00
C HIS A 107 17.40 18.14 -19.14
N ARG A 108 17.29 19.06 -20.09
CA ARG A 108 16.08 19.87 -20.32
C ARG A 108 14.85 19.01 -20.57
N THR A 109 14.97 17.96 -21.38
CA THR A 109 13.88 17.02 -21.69
C THR A 109 13.33 16.34 -20.43
N VAL A 110 14.20 15.90 -19.51
CA VAL A 110 13.79 15.27 -18.26
C VAL A 110 12.99 16.23 -17.40
N LYS A 111 13.45 17.47 -17.24
CA LYS A 111 12.72 18.51 -16.51
C LYS A 111 11.33 18.78 -17.11
N THR A 112 11.24 18.83 -18.43
CA THR A 112 9.97 19.07 -19.15
C THR A 112 8.99 17.91 -18.92
N VAL A 113 9.45 16.66 -19.01
CA VAL A 113 8.61 15.48 -18.75
C VAL A 113 8.08 15.49 -17.32
N PHE A 114 8.94 15.74 -16.32
CA PHE A 114 8.51 15.83 -14.92
C PHE A 114 7.57 17.01 -14.67
N TYR A 115 7.76 18.12 -15.34
CA TYR A 115 6.82 19.24 -15.26
C TYR A 115 5.43 18.87 -15.80
N GLY A 116 5.38 18.15 -16.92
CA GLY A 116 4.13 17.65 -17.51
C GLY A 116 3.45 16.55 -16.69
N LEU A 117 4.21 15.74 -15.91
CA LEU A 117 3.66 14.69 -15.04
C LEU A 117 2.99 15.24 -13.77
N ARG A 118 3.41 16.40 -13.28
CA ARG A 118 2.85 16.98 -12.03
C ARG A 118 1.32 17.14 -12.05
N PRO A 119 0.71 17.77 -13.09
CA PRO A 119 -0.74 17.90 -13.13
C PRO A 119 -1.45 16.56 -13.28
N VAL A 120 -0.85 15.57 -13.94
CA VAL A 120 -1.42 14.22 -14.07
C VAL A 120 -1.49 13.52 -12.70
N VAL A 121 -0.41 13.57 -11.92
CA VAL A 121 -0.39 13.03 -10.57
C VAL A 121 -1.40 13.74 -9.68
N ALA A 122 -1.48 15.07 -9.74
CA ALA A 122 -2.48 15.83 -8.99
C ALA A 122 -3.91 15.42 -9.38
N ALA A 123 -4.19 15.26 -10.67
CA ALA A 123 -5.50 14.81 -11.16
C ALA A 123 -5.84 13.39 -10.66
N LEU A 124 -4.88 12.47 -10.66
CA LEU A 124 -5.09 11.12 -10.13
C LEU A 124 -5.43 11.13 -8.63
N VAL A 125 -4.76 11.97 -7.84
CA VAL A 125 -5.06 12.15 -6.41
C VAL A 125 -6.49 12.70 -6.22
N VAL A 126 -6.88 13.70 -7.02
CA VAL A 126 -8.24 14.25 -6.97
C VAL A 126 -9.28 13.20 -7.36
N VAL A 127 -9.05 12.42 -8.42
CA VAL A 127 -9.96 11.35 -8.85
C VAL A 127 -10.09 10.28 -7.75
N ALA A 128 -8.99 9.90 -7.12
CA ALA A 128 -9.02 8.96 -6.00
C ALA A 128 -9.83 9.51 -4.83
N ALA A 129 -9.59 10.75 -4.44
CA ALA A 129 -10.33 11.42 -3.37
C ALA A 129 -11.84 11.49 -3.66
N LEU A 130 -12.21 11.85 -4.90
CA LEU A 130 -13.61 11.87 -5.33
C LEU A 130 -14.24 10.48 -5.30
N ARG A 131 -13.54 9.44 -5.80
CA ARG A 131 -14.06 8.06 -5.76
C ARG A 131 -14.31 7.60 -4.33
N PHE A 132 -13.35 7.78 -3.43
CA PHE A 132 -13.53 7.42 -2.01
C PHE A 132 -14.64 8.26 -1.37
N GLY A 133 -14.69 9.56 -1.64
CA GLY A 133 -15.75 10.44 -1.18
C GLY A 133 -17.12 9.97 -1.64
N PHE A 134 -17.32 9.73 -2.93
CA PHE A 134 -18.60 9.26 -3.46
C PHE A 134 -19.00 7.88 -2.93
N THR A 135 -18.04 6.96 -2.71
CA THR A 135 -18.32 5.65 -2.13
C THR A 135 -18.83 5.77 -0.69
N TYR A 136 -18.22 6.66 0.09
CA TYR A 136 -18.64 6.94 1.46
C TYR A 136 -19.99 7.63 1.52
N PHE A 137 -20.21 8.66 0.68
CA PHE A 137 -21.48 9.40 0.60
C PHE A 137 -22.64 8.56 0.06
N ARG A 138 -22.40 7.58 -0.80
CA ARG A 138 -23.45 6.70 -1.35
C ARG A 138 -24.08 5.78 -0.30
N ALA A 139 -23.35 5.45 0.75
CA ALA A 139 -23.82 4.56 1.80
C ALA A 139 -24.82 5.24 2.76
N GLU A 140 -24.70 6.58 3.00
CA GLU A 140 -25.55 7.30 3.96
C GLU A 140 -25.78 8.75 3.55
N TRP A 141 -26.66 8.99 2.58
CA TRP A 141 -26.84 10.30 1.89
C TRP A 141 -27.41 11.45 2.73
N TRP A 142 -27.91 11.27 3.92
CA TRP A 142 -28.47 12.39 4.71
C TRP A 142 -28.48 12.08 6.21
N THR A 143 -27.33 11.70 6.73
CA THR A 143 -27.22 11.48 8.17
C THR A 143 -26.41 12.63 8.79
N TRP A 144 -26.69 12.99 10.05
CA TRP A 144 -25.89 13.97 10.78
C TRP A 144 -24.40 13.64 10.76
N LYS A 145 -24.03 12.37 10.68
CA LYS A 145 -22.66 11.87 10.51
C LYS A 145 -21.98 12.41 9.26
N THR A 146 -22.69 12.52 8.16
CA THR A 146 -22.17 13.08 6.90
C THR A 146 -21.83 14.57 7.06
N GLY A 147 -22.65 15.32 7.77
CA GLY A 147 -22.40 16.74 8.09
C GLY A 147 -21.15 16.91 8.95
N VAL A 148 -20.97 16.07 9.96
CA VAL A 148 -19.80 16.07 10.84
C VAL A 148 -18.53 15.73 10.06
N SER A 149 -18.57 14.68 9.21
CA SER A 149 -17.42 14.29 8.39
C SER A 149 -17.01 15.41 7.41
N ALA A 150 -18.00 16.09 6.81
CA ALA A 150 -17.73 17.25 5.95
C ALA A 150 -17.11 18.41 6.74
N ALA A 151 -17.56 18.67 7.96
CA ALA A 151 -16.99 19.69 8.83
C ALA A 151 -15.53 19.37 9.21
N ILE A 152 -15.26 18.11 9.61
CA ILE A 152 -13.89 17.65 9.89
C ILE A 152 -12.99 17.83 8.66
N PHE A 153 -13.47 17.45 7.48
CA PHE A 153 -12.73 17.62 6.23
C PHE A 153 -12.41 19.09 5.93
N LEU A 154 -13.39 19.97 6.04
CA LEU A 154 -13.20 21.41 5.81
C LEU A 154 -12.24 22.03 6.83
N LEU A 155 -12.35 21.67 8.10
CA LEU A 155 -11.42 22.14 9.16
C LEU A 155 -10.00 21.63 8.93
N ALA A 156 -9.85 20.37 8.54
CA ALA A 156 -8.55 19.78 8.18
C ALA A 156 -7.93 20.51 6.97
N LEU A 157 -8.74 20.77 5.93
CA LEU A 157 -8.31 21.50 4.75
C LEU A 157 -7.88 22.94 5.09
N LEU A 158 -8.63 23.66 5.92
CA LEU A 158 -8.28 24.97 6.41
C LEU A 158 -6.99 24.95 7.27
N GLY A 159 -6.85 23.95 8.13
CA GLY A 159 -5.64 23.75 8.94
C GLY A 159 -4.39 23.59 8.08
N LEU A 160 -4.48 22.77 7.03
CA LEU A 160 -3.37 22.52 6.12
C LEU A 160 -3.06 23.74 5.22
N THR A 161 -4.10 24.37 4.66
CA THR A 161 -3.92 25.43 3.64
C THR A 161 -3.69 26.80 4.23
N ARG A 162 -4.49 27.19 5.24
CA ARG A 162 -4.47 28.56 5.81
C ARG A 162 -3.51 28.67 6.99
N TYR A 163 -3.52 27.69 7.89
CA TYR A 163 -2.69 27.69 9.09
C TYR A 163 -1.37 26.95 8.93
N ARG A 164 -1.11 26.31 7.78
CA ARG A 164 0.11 25.57 7.48
C ARG A 164 0.49 24.56 8.58
N MET A 165 -0.52 24.00 9.24
CA MET A 165 -0.30 22.98 10.28
C MET A 165 0.42 21.77 9.70
N HIS A 166 1.22 21.11 10.53
CA HIS A 166 1.90 19.88 10.12
C HIS A 166 0.85 18.79 9.82
N PRO A 167 0.95 18.06 8.69
CA PRO A 167 -0.05 17.05 8.30
C PRO A 167 -0.33 16.03 9.40
N LEU A 168 0.69 15.60 10.14
CA LEU A 168 0.55 14.63 11.23
C LEU A 168 -0.36 15.19 12.36
N SER A 169 -0.23 16.46 12.70
CA SER A 169 -1.07 17.10 13.73
C SER A 169 -2.54 17.15 13.29
N VAL A 170 -2.78 17.44 12.00
CA VAL A 170 -4.14 17.48 11.46
C VAL A 170 -4.75 16.06 11.47
N ILE A 171 -4.00 15.03 11.10
CA ILE A 171 -4.45 13.63 11.16
C ILE A 171 -4.82 13.24 12.60
N LEU A 172 -3.93 13.51 13.58
CA LEU A 172 -4.17 13.17 14.97
C LEU A 172 -5.40 13.90 15.55
N LEU A 173 -5.53 15.20 15.28
CA LEU A 173 -6.69 15.98 15.73
C LEU A 173 -7.98 15.46 15.10
N SER A 174 -7.98 15.20 13.79
CA SER A 174 -9.14 14.65 13.10
C SER A 174 -9.52 13.26 13.62
N ALA A 175 -8.54 12.42 13.96
CA ALA A 175 -8.77 11.11 14.54
C ALA A 175 -9.38 11.21 15.95
N LEU A 176 -8.85 12.10 16.82
CA LEU A 176 -9.39 12.33 18.16
C LEU A 176 -10.83 12.84 18.12
N VAL A 177 -11.11 13.82 17.23
CA VAL A 177 -12.48 14.32 17.03
C VAL A 177 -13.40 13.22 16.48
N GLY A 178 -12.91 12.42 15.54
CA GLY A 178 -13.65 11.28 15.00
C GLY A 178 -14.01 10.26 16.07
N VAL A 179 -13.06 9.85 16.91
CA VAL A 179 -13.31 8.91 18.03
C VAL A 179 -14.29 9.51 19.04
N ALA A 180 -14.18 10.81 19.36
CA ALA A 180 -15.07 11.47 20.32
C ALA A 180 -16.54 11.58 19.82
N ILE A 181 -16.75 11.61 18.52
CA ILE A 181 -18.11 11.81 17.93
C ILE A 181 -18.72 10.47 17.48
N TYR A 182 -17.94 9.52 17.02
CA TYR A 182 -18.41 8.25 16.46
C TYR A 182 -18.16 7.03 17.36
N GLY A 183 -17.28 7.13 18.37
CA GLY A 183 -17.01 6.11 19.38
C GLY A 183 -17.97 6.24 20.53
#